data_e05b8e1b960b60200411eadc9af34d30
#
_entry.id   e05b8e1b960b60200411eadc9af34d30
#
_cell.length_a   1.000
_cell.length_b   1.000
_cell.length_c   1.000
_cell.angle_alpha   90.00
_cell.angle_beta   90.00
_cell.angle_gamma   90.00
#
_symmetry.space_group_name_H-M   'P 1'
#
loop_
_entity.id
_entity.type
_entity.pdbx_description
1 polymer ?
#
loop_
_entity_poly.entity_id
_entity_poly.type
_entity_poly.pdbx_seq_one_letter_code
_entity_poly.pdbx_strand_id
1 'polypeptide(L)'
;MTSTFMGLEIGKRGVQAHQQAIATTGHNLDNMNTPGYSRQRVEFVPFEPIFMPALNRAETPGQIGQGAIIERIERIRDNLLDRRIVAQSSNEGYWDVRDRYVRELEQIYLETGENSVRSKMDKFWDSWQELSQHASENEFRIAVIQRGKTLIDGVKNHYNGLDRLQTQTNDDIQMTVSRVNEITRQMAALNGDIQRIKAQGDNPNDLMDRRNLLLDELSSLIDVTFTDQDPDEFMVHTSGHVLVQGQIARQFDMRKDVDAESFAYIYWHDTGDEMVFTRGKLGALMELRDVTIQNEIQTLDNVVMNFTDLVNEIHRGAYGANGSTGVNFFSEYPFVTNVNGNYDRSGDGVFDSSYVYRINGQNTLEPNAQPGFEGTITLSGADRQVEVPYYTTDTVNDIITRINNSGAEVVARLNRDGKISLKGTTAELINGQRVNPDFVIRHVEDTGHFLAGYAGLLNQSGAEGAYDWGRADAVTSLRGDTTDYALAPIAHPSGWIEVNPALLRDPTNVAAGFGENGRVANPGNGEAAAAIASIRNNPVMVGRFATFDDYFANSVGKIALMGEESERALATENQIMKYLRDWRQSISGVNMDEELANMLRFQHGYNAAARYITTVNSMLDTLINRMGV
;
A
#
# COMPACT_ATOMS: atom_id res chain seq x y z
N MET A 1 9.55 18.07 -75.48
CA MET A 1 8.83 16.88 -75.95
C MET A 1 8.63 15.95 -74.74
N THR A 2 7.41 15.68 -74.38
CA THR A 2 7.09 14.65 -73.36
C THR A 2 7.59 13.32 -73.89
N SER A 3 8.30 12.54 -73.07
CA SER A 3 8.79 11.21 -73.45
C SER A 3 7.63 10.33 -73.87
N THR A 4 7.74 9.66 -75.02
CA THR A 4 6.76 8.68 -75.54
C THR A 4 6.51 7.52 -74.53
N PHE A 5 7.46 7.29 -73.63
CA PHE A 5 7.36 6.26 -72.57
C PHE A 5 6.72 6.76 -71.26
N MET A 6 6.30 8.05 -71.18
CA MET A 6 5.71 8.59 -69.95
C MET A 6 4.42 7.89 -69.55
N GLY A 7 3.60 7.46 -70.51
CA GLY A 7 2.41 6.64 -70.20
C GLY A 7 2.73 5.30 -69.55
N LEU A 8 3.82 4.66 -69.95
CA LEU A 8 4.28 3.42 -69.29
C LEU A 8 4.70 3.66 -67.84
N GLU A 9 5.42 4.75 -67.57
CA GLU A 9 5.82 5.11 -66.21
C GLU A 9 4.65 5.46 -65.32
N ILE A 10 3.61 6.17 -65.82
CA ILE A 10 2.35 6.41 -65.09
C ILE A 10 1.64 5.09 -64.74
N GLY A 11 1.51 4.20 -65.72
CA GLY A 11 0.93 2.89 -65.48
C GLY A 11 1.72 2.03 -64.49
N LYS A 12 3.04 2.00 -64.59
CA LYS A 12 3.92 1.30 -63.67
C LYS A 12 3.75 1.78 -62.23
N ARG A 13 3.80 3.11 -61.99
CA ARG A 13 3.56 3.71 -60.68
C ARG A 13 2.18 3.33 -60.13
N GLY A 14 1.13 3.38 -60.94
CA GLY A 14 -0.22 2.95 -60.56
C GLY A 14 -0.26 1.47 -60.12
N VAL A 15 0.36 0.58 -60.91
CA VAL A 15 0.46 -0.86 -60.56
C VAL A 15 1.18 -1.04 -59.23
N GLN A 16 2.34 -0.43 -59.02
CA GLN A 16 3.15 -0.53 -57.80
C GLN A 16 2.38 0.01 -56.58
N ALA A 17 1.74 1.19 -56.71
CA ALA A 17 0.99 1.78 -55.63
C ALA A 17 -0.22 0.93 -55.21
N HIS A 18 -0.98 0.40 -56.16
CA HIS A 18 -2.10 -0.49 -55.81
C HIS A 18 -1.66 -1.84 -55.31
N GLN A 19 -0.55 -2.40 -55.77
CA GLN A 19 0.05 -3.64 -55.23
C GLN A 19 0.43 -3.48 -53.77
N GLN A 20 1.09 -2.39 -53.41
CA GLN A 20 1.45 -2.10 -52.03
C GLN A 20 0.24 -1.87 -51.14
N ALA A 21 -0.82 -1.18 -51.66
CA ALA A 21 -2.07 -1.00 -50.95
C ALA A 21 -2.79 -2.35 -50.68
N ILE A 22 -2.77 -3.29 -51.64
CA ILE A 22 -3.30 -4.65 -51.45
C ILE A 22 -2.51 -5.39 -50.37
N ALA A 23 -1.16 -5.27 -50.38
CA ALA A 23 -0.31 -5.91 -49.38
C ALA A 23 -0.59 -5.35 -47.98
N THR A 24 -0.76 -4.03 -47.82
CA THR A 24 -1.09 -3.39 -46.53
C THR A 24 -2.47 -3.82 -46.03
N THR A 25 -3.45 -3.92 -46.93
CA THR A 25 -4.79 -4.42 -46.57
C THR A 25 -4.76 -5.89 -46.14
N GLY A 26 -3.96 -6.73 -46.80
CA GLY A 26 -3.71 -8.12 -46.40
C GLY A 26 -3.05 -8.18 -45.03
N HIS A 27 -2.04 -7.35 -44.76
CA HIS A 27 -1.38 -7.27 -43.47
C HIS A 27 -2.34 -6.84 -42.33
N ASN A 28 -3.27 -5.91 -42.60
CA ASN A 28 -4.32 -5.53 -41.64
C ASN A 28 -5.22 -6.74 -41.32
N LEU A 29 -5.66 -7.48 -42.33
CA LEU A 29 -6.53 -8.65 -42.16
C LEU A 29 -5.85 -9.76 -41.35
N ASP A 30 -4.57 -10.05 -41.65
CA ASP A 30 -3.81 -11.10 -40.95
C ASP A 30 -3.61 -10.75 -39.48
N ASN A 31 -3.48 -9.46 -39.13
CA ASN A 31 -3.23 -8.97 -37.79
C ASN A 31 -4.47 -8.44 -37.04
N MET A 32 -5.69 -8.63 -37.57
CA MET A 32 -6.91 -8.08 -36.96
C MET A 32 -7.16 -8.54 -35.51
N ASN A 33 -6.64 -9.72 -35.14
CA ASN A 33 -6.75 -10.28 -33.78
C ASN A 33 -5.44 -10.18 -32.97
N THR A 34 -4.41 -9.54 -33.53
CA THR A 34 -3.12 -9.38 -32.82
C THR A 34 -3.25 -8.28 -31.77
N PRO A 35 -3.01 -8.55 -30.45
CA PRO A 35 -3.10 -7.54 -29.42
C PRO A 35 -2.18 -6.35 -29.68
N GLY A 36 -2.71 -5.13 -29.55
CA GLY A 36 -1.94 -3.90 -29.73
C GLY A 36 -1.75 -3.48 -31.19
N TYR A 37 -2.17 -4.28 -32.18
CA TYR A 37 -2.07 -3.94 -33.58
C TYR A 37 -2.99 -2.74 -33.93
N SER A 38 -2.45 -1.79 -34.67
CA SER A 38 -3.17 -0.63 -35.19
C SER A 38 -3.35 -0.74 -36.70
N ARG A 39 -4.56 -0.49 -37.19
CA ARG A 39 -4.88 -0.44 -38.62
C ARG A 39 -3.91 0.49 -39.34
N GLN A 40 -3.32 0.00 -40.44
CA GLN A 40 -2.41 0.78 -41.28
C GLN A 40 -3.13 1.25 -42.54
N ARG A 41 -2.82 2.46 -42.96
CA ARG A 41 -3.37 3.09 -44.15
C ARG A 41 -2.27 3.57 -45.07
N VAL A 42 -2.41 3.31 -46.36
CA VAL A 42 -1.55 3.86 -47.41
C VAL A 42 -1.99 5.28 -47.77
N GLU A 43 -1.05 6.21 -47.85
CA GLU A 43 -1.31 7.56 -48.27
C GLU A 43 -0.88 7.72 -49.75
N PHE A 44 -1.88 7.92 -50.63
CA PHE A 44 -1.64 8.15 -52.05
C PHE A 44 -1.43 9.63 -52.29
N VAL A 45 -0.31 10.00 -52.94
CA VAL A 45 -0.05 11.37 -53.37
C VAL A 45 0.25 11.39 -54.87
N PRO A 46 -0.13 12.48 -55.57
CA PRO A 46 0.28 12.66 -56.95
C PRO A 46 1.82 12.81 -57.03
N PHE A 47 2.45 12.06 -57.95
CA PHE A 47 3.85 12.29 -58.25
C PHE A 47 4.06 13.70 -58.84
N GLU A 48 5.19 14.35 -58.54
CA GLU A 48 5.46 15.72 -58.97
C GLU A 48 5.22 15.92 -60.47
N PRO A 49 4.38 16.90 -60.85
CA PRO A 49 4.14 17.17 -62.26
C PRO A 49 5.41 17.70 -62.93
N ILE A 50 5.57 17.40 -64.22
CA ILE A 50 6.71 17.93 -64.97
C ILE A 50 6.58 19.45 -65.08
N PHE A 51 7.49 20.17 -64.44
CA PHE A 51 7.60 21.61 -64.55
C PHE A 51 8.66 21.94 -65.65
N MET A 52 8.21 22.60 -66.72
CA MET A 52 9.11 23.12 -67.74
C MET A 52 9.20 24.63 -67.61
N PRO A 53 10.43 25.20 -67.35
CA PRO A 53 10.60 26.65 -67.33
C PRO A 53 10.36 27.23 -68.73
N ALA A 54 10.13 28.54 -68.84
CA ALA A 54 9.50 29.35 -69.89
C ALA A 54 9.88 29.09 -71.36
N LEU A 55 10.92 28.37 -71.67
CA LEU A 55 11.40 28.10 -73.05
C LEU A 55 10.76 26.90 -73.74
N ASN A 56 10.05 25.98 -72.95
CA ASN A 56 9.39 24.79 -73.46
C ASN A 56 7.97 24.61 -72.84
N ARG A 57 7.19 25.67 -72.76
CA ARG A 57 5.81 25.58 -72.27
C ARG A 57 5.00 24.71 -73.22
N ALA A 58 4.34 23.67 -72.68
CA ALA A 58 3.44 22.85 -73.45
C ALA A 58 2.23 23.72 -73.92
N GLU A 59 1.86 23.63 -75.20
CA GLU A 59 0.71 24.31 -75.77
C GLU A 59 -0.64 23.72 -75.27
N THR A 60 -0.59 22.65 -74.51
CA THR A 60 -1.76 21.99 -73.90
C THR A 60 -2.13 22.65 -72.56
N PRO A 61 -3.44 22.84 -72.29
CA PRO A 61 -3.88 23.41 -71.03
C PRO A 61 -3.57 22.47 -69.86
N GLY A 62 -2.91 23.01 -68.80
CA GLY A 62 -2.60 22.33 -67.56
C GLY A 62 -1.19 21.71 -67.45
N GLN A 63 -0.84 21.27 -66.27
CA GLN A 63 0.39 20.54 -66.01
C GLN A 63 0.22 19.05 -66.35
N ILE A 64 1.29 18.42 -66.86
CA ILE A 64 1.26 17.00 -67.16
C ILE A 64 1.55 16.22 -65.88
N GLY A 65 0.53 15.55 -65.35
CA GLY A 65 0.66 14.66 -64.20
C GLY A 65 1.46 13.41 -64.52
N GLN A 66 2.21 12.88 -63.56
CA GLN A 66 3.08 11.71 -63.71
C GLN A 66 2.53 10.45 -62.96
N GLY A 67 1.24 10.43 -62.59
CA GLY A 67 0.60 9.33 -61.84
C GLY A 67 0.62 9.55 -60.34
N ALA A 68 0.29 8.52 -59.60
CA ALA A 68 0.26 8.50 -58.13
C ALA A 68 1.31 7.55 -57.60
N ILE A 69 1.84 7.87 -56.42
CA ILE A 69 2.73 7.03 -55.63
C ILE A 69 2.19 6.91 -54.23
N ILE A 70 2.68 5.95 -53.46
CA ILE A 70 2.50 5.91 -52.02
C ILE A 70 3.60 6.74 -51.40
N GLU A 71 3.23 7.78 -50.64
CA GLU A 71 4.17 8.60 -49.88
C GLU A 71 4.62 7.85 -48.62
N ARG A 72 3.66 7.31 -47.86
CA ARG A 72 3.91 6.56 -46.64
C ARG A 72 2.79 5.60 -46.29
N ILE A 73 3.11 4.66 -45.42
CA ILE A 73 2.13 3.81 -44.74
C ILE A 73 2.11 4.23 -43.27
N GLU A 74 0.98 4.70 -42.81
CA GLU A 74 0.83 5.21 -41.45
C GLU A 74 -0.19 4.43 -40.63
N ARG A 75 -0.04 4.44 -39.30
CA ARG A 75 -1.01 3.86 -38.36
C ARG A 75 -2.15 4.85 -38.13
N ILE A 76 -3.36 4.32 -38.00
CA ILE A 76 -4.52 5.12 -37.61
C ILE A 76 -4.60 5.07 -36.07
N ARG A 77 -4.20 6.15 -35.40
CA ARG A 77 -4.26 6.29 -33.95
C ARG A 77 -4.70 7.69 -33.52
N ASP A 78 -5.29 7.77 -32.32
CA ASP A 78 -5.61 9.03 -31.66
C ASP A 78 -4.73 9.16 -30.39
N ASN A 79 -3.72 10.02 -30.47
CA ASN A 79 -2.78 10.26 -29.37
C ASN A 79 -3.44 10.81 -28.11
N LEU A 80 -4.55 11.57 -28.24
CA LEU A 80 -5.26 12.10 -27.08
C LEU A 80 -6.00 10.99 -26.33
N LEU A 81 -6.61 10.08 -27.08
CA LEU A 81 -7.26 8.90 -26.52
C LEU A 81 -6.24 7.96 -25.85
N ASP A 82 -5.10 7.73 -26.49
CA ASP A 82 -4.02 6.92 -25.92
C ASP A 82 -3.50 7.50 -24.59
N ARG A 83 -3.34 8.82 -24.47
CA ARG A 83 -2.98 9.47 -23.20
C ARG A 83 -4.05 9.26 -22.12
N ARG A 84 -5.33 9.31 -22.48
CA ARG A 84 -6.42 9.03 -21.54
C ARG A 84 -6.41 7.59 -21.07
N ILE A 85 -6.15 6.64 -21.97
CA ILE A 85 -6.06 5.22 -21.65
C ILE A 85 -4.90 4.98 -20.68
N VAL A 86 -3.72 5.54 -20.97
CA VAL A 86 -2.54 5.41 -20.10
C VAL A 86 -2.82 5.96 -18.69
N ALA A 87 -3.42 7.14 -18.57
CA ALA A 87 -3.76 7.73 -17.27
C ALA A 87 -4.81 6.89 -16.52
N GLN A 88 -5.80 6.36 -17.23
CA GLN A 88 -6.89 5.58 -16.64
C GLN A 88 -6.44 4.17 -16.26
N SER A 89 -5.52 3.57 -17.03
CA SER A 89 -4.97 2.23 -16.75
C SER A 89 -4.25 2.16 -15.41
N SER A 90 -3.62 3.26 -14.98
CA SER A 90 -3.01 3.36 -13.65
C SER A 90 -4.05 3.27 -12.53
N ASN A 91 -5.22 3.90 -12.69
CA ASN A 91 -6.31 3.81 -11.71
C ASN A 91 -6.93 2.39 -11.70
N GLU A 92 -7.18 1.80 -12.89
CA GLU A 92 -7.65 0.41 -13.02
C GLU A 92 -6.70 -0.55 -12.29
N GLY A 93 -5.38 -0.43 -12.53
CA GLY A 93 -4.35 -1.27 -11.90
C GLY A 93 -4.27 -1.11 -10.39
N TYR A 94 -4.46 0.11 -9.87
CA TYR A 94 -4.50 0.38 -8.44
C TYR A 94 -5.70 -0.30 -7.76
N TRP A 95 -6.91 -0.09 -8.30
CA TRP A 95 -8.12 -0.63 -7.69
C TRP A 95 -8.26 -2.15 -7.87
N ASP A 96 -7.74 -2.73 -8.95
CA ASP A 96 -7.69 -4.18 -9.15
C ASP A 96 -6.87 -4.89 -8.05
N VAL A 97 -5.70 -4.36 -7.74
CA VAL A 97 -4.85 -4.90 -6.69
C VAL A 97 -5.47 -4.66 -5.31
N ARG A 98 -5.98 -3.45 -5.06
CA ARG A 98 -6.58 -3.09 -3.77
C ARG A 98 -7.80 -3.98 -3.47
N ASP A 99 -8.71 -4.17 -4.42
CA ASP A 99 -9.89 -5.05 -4.26
C ASP A 99 -9.47 -6.48 -3.93
N ARG A 100 -8.50 -7.03 -4.65
CA ARG A 100 -8.01 -8.39 -4.41
C ARG A 100 -7.44 -8.56 -3.01
N TYR A 101 -6.55 -7.68 -2.57
CA TYR A 101 -5.90 -7.79 -1.27
C TYR A 101 -6.83 -7.44 -0.10
N VAL A 102 -7.75 -6.49 -0.27
CA VAL A 102 -8.76 -6.20 0.75
C VAL A 102 -9.70 -7.39 0.93
N ARG A 103 -10.07 -8.12 -0.13
CA ARG A 103 -10.83 -9.39 0.00
C ARG A 103 -10.05 -10.47 0.74
N GLU A 104 -8.73 -10.58 0.53
CA GLU A 104 -7.89 -11.49 1.32
C GLU A 104 -7.84 -11.06 2.79
N LEU A 105 -7.75 -9.76 3.06
CA LEU A 105 -7.83 -9.19 4.40
C LEU A 105 -9.18 -9.48 5.06
N GLU A 106 -10.30 -9.30 4.35
CA GLU A 106 -11.64 -9.66 4.82
C GLU A 106 -11.71 -11.14 5.22
N GLN A 107 -11.08 -12.05 4.46
CA GLN A 107 -11.07 -13.47 4.79
C GLN A 107 -10.36 -13.78 6.11
N ILE A 108 -9.30 -13.03 6.46
CA ILE A 108 -8.63 -13.15 7.75
C ILE A 108 -9.57 -12.75 8.88
N TYR A 109 -10.42 -11.73 8.65
CA TYR A 109 -11.41 -11.23 9.61
C TYR A 109 -12.77 -11.98 9.57
N LEU A 110 -13.04 -12.75 8.51
CA LEU A 110 -14.24 -13.59 8.39
C LEU A 110 -14.16 -14.81 9.33
N GLU A 111 -13.85 -14.57 10.57
CA GLU A 111 -13.99 -15.54 11.64
C GLU A 111 -15.49 -15.73 11.97
N THR A 112 -16.18 -16.51 11.14
CA THR A 112 -17.60 -16.79 11.34
C THR A 112 -17.80 -17.83 12.44
N GLY A 113 -18.68 -17.52 13.41
CA GLY A 113 -19.15 -18.46 14.42
C GLY A 113 -18.23 -18.61 15.64
N GLU A 114 -18.17 -19.83 16.18
CA GLU A 114 -17.50 -20.12 17.46
C GLU A 114 -15.97 -20.00 17.42
N ASN A 115 -15.36 -19.89 16.24
CA ASN A 115 -13.91 -19.84 16.05
C ASN A 115 -13.34 -18.41 16.02
N SER A 116 -14.19 -17.39 16.02
CA SER A 116 -13.72 -15.99 16.01
C SER A 116 -12.92 -15.64 17.27
N VAL A 117 -11.95 -14.72 17.15
CA VAL A 117 -11.20 -14.18 18.30
C VAL A 117 -12.20 -13.60 19.31
N ARG A 118 -13.23 -12.91 18.86
CA ARG A 118 -14.31 -12.37 19.68
C ARG A 118 -15.01 -13.47 20.50
N SER A 119 -15.45 -14.55 19.84
CA SER A 119 -16.10 -15.67 20.53
C SER A 119 -15.17 -16.36 21.54
N LYS A 120 -13.87 -16.47 21.22
CA LYS A 120 -12.88 -17.04 22.15
C LYS A 120 -12.64 -16.10 23.34
N MET A 121 -12.67 -14.78 23.12
CA MET A 121 -12.58 -13.78 24.19
C MET A 121 -13.80 -13.84 25.10
N ASP A 122 -15.01 -13.98 24.55
CA ASP A 122 -16.23 -14.19 25.34
C ASP A 122 -16.13 -15.42 26.22
N LYS A 123 -15.73 -16.56 25.65
CA LYS A 123 -15.54 -17.81 26.41
C LYS A 123 -14.44 -17.70 27.48
N PHE A 124 -13.44 -16.85 27.27
CA PHE A 124 -12.45 -16.56 28.29
C PHE A 124 -13.04 -15.76 29.45
N TRP A 125 -13.80 -14.70 29.19
CA TRP A 125 -14.49 -13.93 30.23
C TRP A 125 -15.51 -14.80 31.01
N ASP A 126 -16.29 -15.62 30.31
CA ASP A 126 -17.25 -16.55 30.94
C ASP A 126 -16.56 -17.53 31.89
N SER A 127 -15.38 -18.05 31.51
CA SER A 127 -14.59 -18.94 32.37
C SER A 127 -14.09 -18.27 33.66
N TRP A 128 -13.73 -16.98 33.59
CA TRP A 128 -13.41 -16.20 34.79
C TRP A 128 -14.63 -15.93 35.67
N GLN A 129 -15.79 -15.70 35.06
CA GLN A 129 -17.05 -15.55 35.79
C GLN A 129 -17.43 -16.86 36.52
N GLU A 130 -17.26 -18.01 35.88
CA GLU A 130 -17.44 -19.31 36.49
C GLU A 130 -16.47 -19.56 37.66
N LEU A 131 -15.19 -19.25 37.46
CA LEU A 131 -14.17 -19.33 38.50
C LEU A 131 -14.50 -18.42 39.69
N SER A 132 -15.10 -17.26 39.47
CA SER A 132 -15.49 -16.35 40.56
C SER A 132 -16.54 -16.97 41.51
N GLN A 133 -17.40 -17.84 40.99
CA GLN A 133 -18.42 -18.54 41.75
C GLN A 133 -17.92 -19.85 42.40
N HIS A 134 -16.88 -20.46 41.82
CA HIS A 134 -16.34 -21.75 42.23
C HIS A 134 -14.83 -21.66 42.57
N ALA A 135 -14.42 -20.57 43.25
CA ALA A 135 -13.02 -20.24 43.50
C ALA A 135 -12.26 -21.29 44.33
N SER A 136 -12.91 -22.18 45.03
CA SER A 136 -12.30 -23.29 45.75
C SER A 136 -11.96 -24.51 44.87
N GLU A 137 -12.52 -24.60 43.67
CA GLU A 137 -12.42 -25.77 42.80
C GLU A 137 -11.34 -25.60 41.75
N ASN A 138 -10.46 -26.61 41.59
CA ASN A 138 -9.31 -26.52 40.70
C ASN A 138 -9.71 -26.72 39.22
N GLU A 139 -10.82 -27.39 38.96
CA GLU A 139 -11.34 -27.65 37.61
C GLU A 139 -11.64 -26.35 36.85
N PHE A 140 -12.18 -25.34 37.52
CA PHE A 140 -12.47 -24.03 36.94
C PHE A 140 -11.18 -23.24 36.63
N ARG A 141 -10.11 -23.42 37.45
CA ARG A 141 -8.78 -22.84 37.13
C ARG A 141 -8.20 -23.45 35.87
N ILE A 142 -8.27 -24.76 35.72
CA ILE A 142 -7.88 -25.47 34.51
C ILE A 142 -8.69 -24.98 33.31
N ALA A 143 -9.99 -24.77 33.45
CA ALA A 143 -10.84 -24.24 32.39
C ALA A 143 -10.40 -22.85 31.94
N VAL A 144 -10.12 -21.93 32.87
CA VAL A 144 -9.59 -20.59 32.57
C VAL A 144 -8.28 -20.65 31.79
N ILE A 145 -7.33 -21.50 32.19
CA ILE A 145 -6.06 -21.72 31.49
C ILE A 145 -6.31 -22.18 30.04
N GLN A 146 -7.20 -23.17 29.84
CA GLN A 146 -7.50 -23.70 28.52
C GLN A 146 -8.22 -22.68 27.64
N ARG A 147 -9.13 -21.88 28.19
CA ARG A 147 -9.77 -20.77 27.44
C ARG A 147 -8.78 -19.67 27.09
N GLY A 148 -7.87 -19.33 28.02
CA GLY A 148 -6.77 -18.39 27.74
C GLY A 148 -5.87 -18.89 26.62
N LYS A 149 -5.48 -20.17 26.63
CA LYS A 149 -4.69 -20.77 25.54
C LYS A 149 -5.42 -20.74 24.21
N THR A 150 -6.70 -21.12 24.18
CA THR A 150 -7.52 -21.11 22.95
C THR A 150 -7.66 -19.70 22.38
N LEU A 151 -7.82 -18.68 23.25
CA LEU A 151 -7.85 -17.28 22.83
C LEU A 151 -6.54 -16.85 22.18
N ILE A 152 -5.41 -17.16 22.83
CA ILE A 152 -4.07 -16.82 22.32
C ILE A 152 -3.79 -17.52 20.99
N ASP A 153 -4.14 -18.80 20.85
CA ASP A 153 -4.01 -19.52 19.59
C ASP A 153 -4.83 -18.83 18.47
N GLY A 154 -6.01 -18.28 18.80
CA GLY A 154 -6.81 -17.49 17.88
C GLY A 154 -6.12 -16.19 17.47
N VAL A 155 -5.60 -15.43 18.43
CA VAL A 155 -4.86 -14.18 18.18
C VAL A 155 -3.63 -14.43 17.33
N LYS A 156 -2.82 -15.45 17.65
CA LYS A 156 -1.63 -15.81 16.87
C LYS A 156 -1.98 -16.22 15.44
N ASN A 157 -3.07 -16.97 15.25
CA ASN A 157 -3.52 -17.33 13.91
C ASN A 157 -3.92 -16.10 13.08
N HIS A 158 -4.59 -15.14 13.72
CA HIS A 158 -4.97 -13.87 13.08
C HIS A 158 -3.73 -13.05 12.70
N TYR A 159 -2.79 -12.86 13.63
CA TYR A 159 -1.51 -12.20 13.37
C TYR A 159 -0.74 -12.87 12.23
N ASN A 160 -0.57 -14.20 12.27
CA ASN A 160 0.12 -14.95 11.22
C ASN A 160 -0.58 -14.84 9.85
N GLY A 161 -1.89 -14.60 9.82
CA GLY A 161 -2.63 -14.29 8.60
C GLY A 161 -2.22 -12.95 8.03
N LEU A 162 -2.19 -11.91 8.85
CA LEU A 162 -1.78 -10.54 8.47
C LEU A 162 -0.32 -10.48 8.05
N ASP A 163 0.57 -11.09 8.82
CA ASP A 163 2.02 -11.16 8.54
C ASP A 163 2.32 -11.84 7.19
N ARG A 164 1.65 -12.96 6.91
CA ARG A 164 1.76 -13.62 5.60
C ARG A 164 1.26 -12.74 4.46
N LEU A 165 0.13 -12.05 4.66
CA LEU A 165 -0.42 -11.15 3.64
C LEU A 165 0.53 -9.98 3.37
N GLN A 166 1.16 -9.43 4.41
CA GLN A 166 2.15 -8.36 4.30
C GLN A 166 3.41 -8.83 3.55
N THR A 167 3.91 -10.02 3.89
CA THR A 167 5.05 -10.64 3.20
C THR A 167 4.75 -10.90 1.73
N GLN A 168 3.56 -11.44 1.42
CA GLN A 168 3.11 -11.65 0.04
C GLN A 168 3.03 -10.34 -0.74
N THR A 169 2.51 -9.28 -0.11
CA THR A 169 2.47 -7.95 -0.72
C THR A 169 3.87 -7.42 -1.03
N ASN A 170 4.83 -7.63 -0.13
CA ASN A 170 6.23 -7.26 -0.37
C ASN A 170 6.87 -8.04 -1.53
N ASP A 171 6.58 -9.33 -1.65
CA ASP A 171 7.06 -10.15 -2.78
C ASP A 171 6.44 -9.69 -4.12
N ASP A 172 5.15 -9.34 -4.13
CA ASP A 172 4.47 -8.78 -5.30
C ASP A 172 5.05 -7.42 -5.70
N ILE A 173 5.49 -6.59 -4.75
CA ILE A 173 6.24 -5.35 -5.02
C ILE A 173 7.53 -5.67 -5.77
N GLN A 174 8.32 -6.65 -5.29
CA GLN A 174 9.59 -7.03 -5.91
C GLN A 174 9.41 -7.53 -7.35
N MET A 175 8.41 -8.38 -7.56
CA MET A 175 8.08 -8.88 -8.90
C MET A 175 7.61 -7.76 -9.83
N THR A 176 6.80 -6.83 -9.32
CA THR A 176 6.30 -5.70 -10.11
C THR A 176 7.42 -4.74 -10.51
N VAL A 177 8.33 -4.39 -9.59
CA VAL A 177 9.52 -3.55 -9.89
C VAL A 177 10.40 -4.23 -10.94
N SER A 178 10.64 -5.53 -10.81
CA SER A 178 11.42 -6.30 -11.79
C SER A 178 10.76 -6.25 -13.18
N ARG A 179 9.43 -6.35 -13.25
CA ARG A 179 8.68 -6.25 -14.51
C ARG A 179 8.74 -4.85 -15.10
N VAL A 180 8.61 -3.81 -14.29
CA VAL A 180 8.78 -2.41 -14.71
C VAL A 180 10.15 -2.20 -15.34
N ASN A 181 11.22 -2.65 -14.67
CA ASN A 181 12.59 -2.57 -15.17
C ASN A 181 12.79 -3.33 -16.49
N GLU A 182 12.13 -4.46 -16.67
CA GLU A 182 12.18 -5.22 -17.92
C GLU A 182 11.48 -4.46 -19.06
N ILE A 183 10.26 -3.97 -18.82
CA ILE A 183 9.48 -3.21 -19.81
C ILE A 183 10.25 -1.98 -20.26
N THR A 184 10.81 -1.19 -19.35
CA THR A 184 11.55 0.03 -19.67
C THR A 184 12.77 -0.26 -20.53
N ARG A 185 13.52 -1.35 -20.27
CA ARG A 185 14.63 -1.79 -21.12
C ARG A 185 14.17 -2.19 -22.52
N GLN A 186 13.07 -2.95 -22.62
CA GLN A 186 12.49 -3.35 -23.91
C GLN A 186 12.02 -2.13 -24.71
N MET A 187 11.39 -1.14 -24.05
CA MET A 187 10.96 0.09 -24.69
C MET A 187 12.15 0.89 -25.23
N ALA A 188 13.22 1.03 -24.45
CA ALA A 188 14.44 1.72 -24.87
C ALA A 188 15.10 1.02 -26.09
N ALA A 189 15.14 -0.31 -26.10
CA ALA A 189 15.64 -1.08 -27.24
C ALA A 189 14.78 -0.85 -28.50
N LEU A 190 13.44 -0.92 -28.36
CA LEU A 190 12.51 -0.65 -29.46
C LEU A 190 12.64 0.78 -29.98
N ASN A 191 12.82 1.77 -29.10
CA ASN A 191 13.05 3.17 -29.51
C ASN A 191 14.31 3.29 -30.41
N GLY A 192 15.39 2.57 -30.05
CA GLY A 192 16.60 2.53 -30.87
C GLY A 192 16.39 1.91 -32.26
N ASP A 193 15.59 0.84 -32.34
CA ASP A 193 15.23 0.21 -33.61
C ASP A 193 14.34 1.12 -34.45
N ILE A 194 13.32 1.73 -33.83
CA ILE A 194 12.41 2.69 -34.48
C ILE A 194 13.19 3.88 -35.04
N GLN A 195 14.10 4.46 -34.27
CA GLN A 195 14.91 5.60 -34.68
C GLN A 195 15.80 5.26 -35.88
N ARG A 196 16.44 4.07 -35.86
CA ARG A 196 17.28 3.62 -36.99
C ARG A 196 16.50 3.45 -38.31
N ILE A 197 15.27 2.89 -38.22
CA ILE A 197 14.43 2.69 -39.39
C ILE A 197 13.87 4.02 -39.92
N LYS A 198 13.42 4.90 -39.01
CA LYS A 198 12.93 6.24 -39.37
C LYS A 198 14.03 7.09 -40.04
N ALA A 199 15.30 6.98 -39.59
CA ALA A 199 16.43 7.66 -40.21
C ALA A 199 16.70 7.18 -41.65
N GLN A 200 16.21 6.04 -42.06
CA GLN A 200 16.25 5.52 -43.44
C GLN A 200 15.04 5.96 -44.27
N GLY A 201 14.06 6.66 -43.67
CA GLY A 201 12.87 7.16 -44.34
C GLY A 201 11.67 6.20 -44.30
N ASP A 202 11.77 5.09 -43.56
CA ASP A 202 10.68 4.12 -43.39
C ASP A 202 9.90 4.33 -42.10
N ASN A 203 8.62 3.89 -42.06
CA ASN A 203 7.77 3.93 -40.89
C ASN A 203 7.65 2.51 -40.26
N PRO A 204 8.31 2.23 -39.12
CA PRO A 204 8.27 0.92 -38.49
C PRO A 204 7.00 0.75 -37.61
N ASN A 205 5.84 0.68 -38.26
CA ASN A 205 4.51 0.68 -37.61
C ASN A 205 4.37 -0.44 -36.57
N ASP A 206 4.79 -1.67 -36.88
CA ASP A 206 4.66 -2.82 -36.00
C ASP A 206 5.55 -2.70 -34.75
N LEU A 207 6.75 -2.11 -34.86
CA LEU A 207 7.61 -1.84 -33.69
C LEU A 207 7.01 -0.76 -32.80
N MET A 208 6.40 0.26 -33.41
CA MET A 208 5.69 1.30 -32.69
C MET A 208 4.45 0.77 -31.98
N ASP A 209 3.72 -0.18 -32.57
CA ASP A 209 2.59 -0.88 -31.93
C ASP A 209 3.05 -1.73 -30.74
N ARG A 210 4.15 -2.46 -30.91
CA ARG A 210 4.75 -3.24 -29.81
C ARG A 210 5.22 -2.34 -28.66
N ARG A 211 5.83 -1.18 -28.96
CA ARG A 211 6.20 -0.19 -27.94
C ARG A 211 4.96 0.32 -27.17
N ASN A 212 3.90 0.62 -27.88
CA ASN A 212 2.67 1.13 -27.28
C ASN A 212 1.97 0.06 -26.42
N LEU A 213 2.03 -1.23 -26.80
CA LEU A 213 1.54 -2.32 -25.99
C LEU A 213 2.31 -2.43 -24.67
N LEU A 214 3.64 -2.26 -24.70
CA LEU A 214 4.47 -2.20 -23.49
C LEU A 214 4.13 -0.97 -22.63
N LEU A 215 3.78 0.16 -23.25
CA LEU A 215 3.33 1.36 -22.53
C LEU A 215 1.97 1.12 -21.84
N ASP A 216 1.04 0.45 -22.51
CA ASP A 216 -0.25 0.08 -21.92
C ASP A 216 -0.03 -0.84 -20.69
N GLU A 217 0.87 -1.82 -20.78
CA GLU A 217 1.23 -2.68 -19.64
C GLU A 217 1.90 -1.87 -18.52
N LEU A 218 2.89 -1.05 -18.84
CA LEU A 218 3.60 -0.21 -17.86
C LEU A 218 2.66 0.72 -17.10
N SER A 219 1.69 1.30 -17.79
CA SER A 219 0.71 2.23 -17.20
C SER A 219 -0.22 1.56 -16.19
N SER A 220 -0.44 0.26 -16.28
CA SER A 220 -1.19 -0.49 -15.27
C SER A 220 -0.36 -0.78 -14.01
N LEU A 221 0.98 -0.87 -14.16
CA LEU A 221 1.89 -1.19 -13.07
C LEU A 221 2.26 0.05 -12.24
N ILE A 222 2.51 1.18 -12.91
CA ILE A 222 2.89 2.45 -12.28
C ILE A 222 2.22 3.63 -12.97
N ASP A 223 2.15 4.77 -12.29
CA ASP A 223 1.67 6.02 -12.89
C ASP A 223 2.70 6.57 -13.87
N VAL A 224 2.34 6.59 -15.16
CA VAL A 224 3.20 7.11 -16.22
C VAL A 224 2.46 8.09 -17.11
N THR A 225 3.24 9.03 -17.66
CA THR A 225 2.85 9.89 -18.77
C THR A 225 3.84 9.75 -19.89
N PHE A 226 3.44 9.99 -21.13
CA PHE A 226 4.35 9.90 -22.26
C PHE A 226 4.26 11.12 -23.17
N THR A 227 5.37 11.41 -23.85
CA THR A 227 5.50 12.46 -24.86
C THR A 227 6.01 11.85 -26.16
N ASP A 228 5.26 12.04 -27.24
CA ASP A 228 5.57 11.59 -28.61
C ASP A 228 5.38 12.79 -29.54
N GLN A 229 6.05 13.92 -29.22
CA GLN A 229 5.93 15.17 -30.00
C GLN A 229 7.06 15.30 -31.03
N ASP A 230 8.21 14.69 -30.73
CA ASP A 230 9.32 14.60 -31.64
C ASP A 230 9.35 13.20 -32.26
N PRO A 231 9.34 13.05 -33.59
CA PRO A 231 9.38 11.73 -34.20
C PRO A 231 10.61 10.91 -33.81
N ASP A 232 11.66 11.55 -33.30
CA ASP A 232 12.93 10.92 -32.96
C ASP A 232 13.10 10.67 -31.45
N GLU A 233 12.28 11.27 -30.57
CA GLU A 233 12.43 11.14 -29.13
C GLU A 233 11.09 10.82 -28.42
N PHE A 234 10.93 9.53 -28.11
CA PHE A 234 9.83 9.07 -27.28
C PHE A 234 10.26 9.05 -25.81
N MET A 235 9.53 9.80 -24.97
CA MET A 235 9.81 9.89 -23.54
C MET A 235 8.65 9.35 -22.71
N VAL A 236 8.99 8.63 -21.64
CA VAL A 236 8.05 8.19 -20.59
C VAL A 236 8.51 8.79 -19.27
N HIS A 237 7.56 9.38 -18.55
CA HIS A 237 7.78 10.01 -17.25
C HIS A 237 6.97 9.27 -16.17
N THR A 238 7.52 9.19 -14.97
CA THR A 238 6.83 8.75 -13.76
C THR A 238 7.13 9.70 -12.61
N SER A 239 6.12 10.15 -11.88
CA SER A 239 6.24 11.07 -10.73
C SER A 239 7.13 12.30 -11.03
N GLY A 240 7.04 12.84 -12.24
CA GLY A 240 7.82 14.01 -12.67
C GLY A 240 9.25 13.73 -13.12
N HIS A 241 9.74 12.51 -13.04
CA HIS A 241 11.07 12.09 -13.50
C HIS A 241 10.99 11.35 -14.83
N VAL A 242 12.02 11.50 -15.67
CA VAL A 242 12.14 10.73 -16.91
C VAL A 242 12.51 9.29 -16.58
N LEU A 243 11.69 8.34 -17.03
CA LEU A 243 11.91 6.89 -16.86
C LEU A 243 12.55 6.28 -18.11
N VAL A 244 12.05 6.65 -19.30
CA VAL A 244 12.64 6.24 -20.59
C VAL A 244 12.80 7.47 -21.45
N GLN A 245 13.98 7.65 -22.06
CA GLN A 245 14.27 8.71 -23.03
C GLN A 245 15.07 8.13 -24.21
N GLY A 246 14.44 8.06 -25.38
CA GLY A 246 15.08 7.42 -26.53
C GLY A 246 15.57 6.01 -26.19
N GLN A 247 16.86 5.77 -26.31
CA GLN A 247 17.49 4.47 -26.01
C GLN A 247 17.92 4.29 -24.56
N ILE A 248 17.68 5.28 -23.69
CA ILE A 248 18.07 5.26 -22.29
C ILE A 248 16.85 4.89 -21.43
N ALA A 249 16.98 3.84 -20.62
CA ALA A 249 16.02 3.47 -19.59
C ALA A 249 16.67 3.58 -18.22
N ARG A 250 16.09 4.36 -17.32
CA ARG A 250 16.43 4.37 -15.90
C ARG A 250 15.81 3.14 -15.22
N GLN A 251 16.46 2.67 -14.18
CA GLN A 251 16.08 1.45 -13.47
C GLN A 251 15.79 1.77 -12.01
N PHE A 252 14.98 0.93 -11.37
CA PHE A 252 14.75 0.96 -9.95
C PHE A 252 15.56 -0.15 -9.27
N ASP A 253 16.19 0.18 -8.15
CA ASP A 253 16.79 -0.75 -7.21
C ASP A 253 15.85 -0.98 -6.03
N MET A 254 16.01 -2.13 -5.38
CA MET A 254 15.32 -2.42 -4.13
C MET A 254 16.34 -2.63 -3.03
N ARG A 255 16.17 -1.90 -1.94
CA ARG A 255 17.02 -1.99 -0.75
C ARG A 255 16.17 -2.34 0.45
N LYS A 256 16.64 -3.30 1.25
CA LYS A 256 16.00 -3.63 2.52
C LYS A 256 16.41 -2.59 3.55
N ASP A 257 15.43 -2.03 4.23
CA ASP A 257 15.71 -1.24 5.42
C ASP A 257 15.95 -2.19 6.59
N VAL A 258 17.04 -1.94 7.31
CA VAL A 258 17.43 -2.77 8.46
C VAL A 258 16.49 -2.53 9.65
N ASP A 259 15.89 -1.34 9.71
CA ASP A 259 15.08 -0.89 10.85
C ASP A 259 13.57 -1.21 10.67
N ALA A 260 13.11 -1.52 9.46
CA ALA A 260 11.70 -1.74 9.15
C ALA A 260 11.44 -3.17 8.68
N GLU A 261 11.33 -4.13 9.60
CA GLU A 261 10.85 -5.52 9.36
C GLU A 261 11.43 -6.22 8.10
N SER A 262 12.58 -5.76 7.61
CA SER A 262 13.28 -6.25 6.41
C SER A 262 12.52 -6.07 5.10
N PHE A 263 11.55 -5.16 5.02
CA PHE A 263 10.87 -4.85 3.77
C PHE A 263 11.77 -4.08 2.81
N ALA A 264 11.53 -4.30 1.51
CA ALA A 264 12.30 -3.62 0.46
C ALA A 264 11.60 -2.34 0.03
N TYR A 265 12.35 -1.23 0.05
CA TYR A 265 11.94 0.07 -0.48
C TYR A 265 12.57 0.31 -1.84
N ILE A 266 11.94 1.15 -2.65
CA ILE A 266 12.28 1.37 -4.06
C ILE A 266 13.12 2.63 -4.16
N TYR A 267 14.25 2.54 -4.89
CA TYR A 267 15.18 3.65 -5.11
C TYR A 267 15.52 3.76 -6.58
N TRP A 268 15.82 4.96 -7.04
CA TRP A 268 16.47 5.14 -8.32
C TRP A 268 17.86 4.55 -8.29
N HIS A 269 18.19 3.70 -9.28
CA HIS A 269 19.50 3.05 -9.38
C HIS A 269 20.65 4.05 -9.52
N ASP A 270 20.43 5.14 -10.26
CA ASP A 270 21.44 6.13 -10.62
C ASP A 270 21.65 7.21 -9.53
N THR A 271 20.60 7.69 -8.87
CA THR A 271 20.71 8.75 -7.85
C THR A 271 20.68 8.20 -6.43
N GLY A 272 20.07 7.05 -6.22
CA GLY A 272 19.83 6.49 -4.89
C GLY A 272 18.70 7.16 -4.11
N ASP A 273 17.93 8.03 -4.78
CA ASP A 273 16.76 8.67 -4.16
C ASP A 273 15.61 7.67 -4.03
N GLU A 274 14.92 7.73 -2.91
CA GLU A 274 13.74 6.90 -2.67
C GLU A 274 12.58 7.28 -3.61
N MET A 275 11.83 6.27 -4.03
CA MET A 275 10.71 6.43 -4.94
C MET A 275 9.43 5.86 -4.34
N VAL A 276 8.43 6.73 -4.20
CA VAL A 276 7.10 6.36 -3.71
C VAL A 276 6.09 6.46 -4.85
N PHE A 277 5.33 5.39 -5.05
CA PHE A 277 4.23 5.34 -6.02
C PHE A 277 2.89 5.46 -5.31
N THR A 278 2.00 6.29 -5.86
CA THR A 278 0.66 6.53 -5.30
C THR A 278 -0.46 5.98 -6.18
N ARG A 279 -0.12 5.50 -7.38
CA ARG A 279 -1.06 4.95 -8.36
C ARG A 279 -0.46 3.72 -9.05
N GLY A 280 -1.27 3.07 -9.87
CA GLY A 280 -0.89 1.81 -10.48
C GLY A 280 -0.86 0.66 -9.48
N LYS A 281 -0.59 -0.54 -9.97
CA LYS A 281 -0.44 -1.74 -9.14
C LYS A 281 0.55 -1.53 -8.00
N LEU A 282 1.68 -0.88 -8.31
CA LEU A 282 2.77 -0.69 -7.34
C LEU A 282 2.36 0.27 -6.21
N GLY A 283 1.61 1.34 -6.53
CA GLY A 283 1.08 2.27 -5.52
C GLY A 283 0.11 1.58 -4.56
N ALA A 284 -0.79 0.73 -5.08
CA ALA A 284 -1.70 -0.04 -4.24
C ALA A 284 -0.97 -1.02 -3.33
N LEU A 285 0.03 -1.74 -3.86
CA LEU A 285 0.82 -2.69 -3.07
C LEU A 285 1.59 -2.00 -1.93
N MET A 286 2.22 -0.85 -2.20
CA MET A 286 2.93 -0.07 -1.17
C MET A 286 1.97 0.42 -0.08
N GLU A 287 0.83 1.00 -0.45
CA GLU A 287 -0.18 1.44 0.52
C GLU A 287 -0.73 0.27 1.35
N LEU A 288 -1.00 -0.88 0.71
CA LEU A 288 -1.48 -2.07 1.41
C LEU A 288 -0.45 -2.57 2.43
N ARG A 289 0.82 -2.71 2.02
CA ARG A 289 1.89 -3.20 2.89
C ARG A 289 2.18 -2.25 4.05
N ASP A 290 2.40 -0.96 3.73
CA ASP A 290 2.98 0.00 4.67
C ASP A 290 1.93 0.72 5.52
N VAL A 291 0.67 0.76 5.05
CA VAL A 291 -0.42 1.48 5.75
C VAL A 291 -1.52 0.52 6.16
N THR A 292 -2.17 -0.16 5.20
CA THR A 292 -3.42 -0.89 5.49
C THR A 292 -3.18 -2.09 6.39
N ILE A 293 -2.35 -3.05 5.95
CA ILE A 293 -2.08 -4.29 6.70
C ILE A 293 -1.34 -3.96 8.00
N GLN A 294 -0.43 -3.02 7.94
CA GLN A 294 0.33 -2.57 9.09
C GLN A 294 -0.56 -1.98 10.20
N ASN A 295 -1.53 -1.13 9.84
CA ASN A 295 -2.51 -0.60 10.80
C ASN A 295 -3.37 -1.70 11.42
N GLU A 296 -3.68 -2.77 10.67
CA GLU A 296 -4.45 -3.88 11.21
C GLU A 296 -3.61 -4.73 12.19
N ILE A 297 -2.32 -4.93 11.91
CA ILE A 297 -1.39 -5.56 12.87
C ILE A 297 -1.29 -4.72 14.15
N GLN A 298 -1.10 -3.40 14.04
CA GLN A 298 -1.07 -2.50 15.20
C GLN A 298 -2.38 -2.49 15.99
N THR A 299 -3.51 -2.56 15.28
CA THR A 299 -4.82 -2.65 15.94
C THR A 299 -4.93 -3.92 16.78
N LEU A 300 -4.47 -5.05 16.25
CA LEU A 300 -4.43 -6.31 16.98
C LEU A 300 -3.46 -6.23 18.18
N ASP A 301 -2.28 -5.67 17.99
CA ASP A 301 -1.30 -5.47 19.05
C ASP A 301 -1.82 -4.58 20.19
N ASN A 302 -2.55 -3.51 19.84
CA ASN A 302 -3.23 -2.65 20.81
C ASN A 302 -4.21 -3.45 21.70
N VAL A 303 -5.01 -4.31 21.09
CA VAL A 303 -5.93 -5.19 21.82
C VAL A 303 -5.14 -6.10 22.76
N VAL A 304 -4.13 -6.77 22.25
CA VAL A 304 -3.33 -7.74 23.00
C VAL A 304 -2.58 -7.08 24.17
N MET A 305 -1.93 -5.93 23.93
CA MET A 305 -1.20 -5.21 24.97
C MET A 305 -2.11 -4.76 26.11
N ASN A 306 -3.26 -4.13 25.79
CA ASN A 306 -4.20 -3.70 26.80
C ASN A 306 -4.85 -4.87 27.54
N PHE A 307 -5.21 -5.91 26.80
CA PHE A 307 -5.80 -7.12 27.38
C PHE A 307 -4.86 -7.80 28.36
N THR A 308 -3.62 -8.04 27.92
CA THR A 308 -2.58 -8.70 28.74
C THR A 308 -2.28 -7.90 30.00
N ASP A 309 -2.04 -6.60 29.84
CA ASP A 309 -1.69 -5.72 30.95
C ASP A 309 -2.80 -5.65 32.02
N LEU A 310 -4.06 -5.52 31.58
CA LEU A 310 -5.21 -5.44 32.51
C LEU A 310 -5.46 -6.74 33.26
N VAL A 311 -5.36 -7.88 32.58
CA VAL A 311 -5.53 -9.19 33.22
C VAL A 311 -4.36 -9.44 34.18
N ASN A 312 -3.12 -9.14 33.77
CA ASN A 312 -1.94 -9.32 34.61
C ASN A 312 -1.92 -8.38 35.82
N GLU A 313 -2.37 -7.13 35.68
CA GLU A 313 -2.50 -6.17 36.79
C GLU A 313 -3.36 -6.75 37.94
N ILE A 314 -4.53 -7.29 37.59
CA ILE A 314 -5.44 -7.87 38.58
C ILE A 314 -4.89 -9.20 39.11
N HIS A 315 -4.44 -10.09 38.23
CA HIS A 315 -3.97 -11.42 38.60
C HIS A 315 -2.73 -11.38 39.50
N ARG A 316 -1.80 -10.47 39.23
CA ARG A 316 -0.58 -10.27 40.02
C ARG A 316 -0.87 -9.74 41.42
N GLY A 317 -1.90 -8.91 41.59
CA GLY A 317 -2.35 -8.39 42.87
C GLY A 317 -3.22 -9.37 43.70
N ALA A 318 -3.53 -10.54 43.15
CA ALA A 318 -4.39 -11.53 43.77
C ALA A 318 -3.61 -12.78 44.22
N TYR A 319 -4.29 -13.71 44.86
CA TYR A 319 -3.74 -14.94 45.43
C TYR A 319 -4.27 -16.19 44.75
N GLY A 320 -3.36 -17.10 44.40
CA GLY A 320 -3.68 -18.46 43.98
C GLY A 320 -4.18 -19.33 45.14
N ALA A 321 -4.71 -20.51 44.82
CA ALA A 321 -5.21 -21.47 45.83
C ALA A 321 -4.05 -21.99 46.72
N ASN A 322 -2.85 -22.02 46.23
CA ASN A 322 -1.63 -22.38 46.98
C ASN A 322 -1.03 -21.21 47.76
N GLY A 323 -1.67 -20.04 47.77
CA GLY A 323 -1.19 -18.83 48.41
C GLY A 323 -0.11 -18.05 47.63
N SER A 324 0.20 -18.46 46.38
CA SER A 324 1.09 -17.70 45.49
C SER A 324 0.46 -16.35 45.11
N THR A 325 1.26 -15.32 45.01
CA THR A 325 0.90 -13.97 44.53
C THR A 325 2.02 -13.43 43.69
N GLY A 326 1.81 -12.30 42.96
CA GLY A 326 2.81 -11.70 42.10
C GLY A 326 3.01 -12.42 40.77
N VAL A 327 2.13 -13.36 40.41
CA VAL A 327 2.23 -14.15 39.19
C VAL A 327 1.39 -13.49 38.08
N ASN A 328 1.97 -13.29 36.92
CA ASN A 328 1.23 -12.86 35.73
C ASN A 328 0.44 -14.03 35.14
N PHE A 329 -0.74 -13.76 34.58
CA PHE A 329 -1.52 -14.77 33.87
C PHE A 329 -0.96 -15.03 32.46
N PHE A 330 -0.62 -13.96 31.74
CA PHE A 330 0.06 -14.02 30.45
C PHE A 330 1.55 -13.69 30.64
N SER A 331 2.40 -14.36 29.89
CA SER A 331 3.83 -14.06 29.88
C SER A 331 4.06 -12.69 29.24
N GLU A 332 4.70 -11.81 30.00
CA GLU A 332 5.31 -10.61 29.49
C GLU A 332 6.77 -10.96 29.16
N TYR A 333 7.13 -11.10 27.89
CA TYR A 333 8.52 -11.30 27.53
C TYR A 333 9.30 -10.03 27.80
N PRO A 334 10.51 -10.12 28.38
CA PRO A 334 11.41 -8.98 28.45
C PRO A 334 11.93 -8.70 27.03
N PHE A 335 11.31 -7.74 26.37
CA PHE A 335 11.68 -7.34 25.01
C PHE A 335 12.89 -6.44 24.96
N VAL A 336 13.33 -5.95 26.08
CA VAL A 336 14.47 -5.12 26.29
C VAL A 336 15.48 -5.85 27.16
N THR A 337 16.72 -5.51 27.02
CA THR A 337 17.84 -6.29 27.50
C THR A 337 17.99 -6.35 29.01
N ASN A 338 17.29 -5.52 29.79
CA ASN A 338 17.33 -5.53 31.26
C ASN A 338 16.03 -5.02 31.90
N VAL A 339 15.94 -5.12 33.22
CA VAL A 339 14.77 -4.72 34.02
C VAL A 339 14.45 -3.21 33.96
N ASN A 340 15.39 -2.38 33.54
CA ASN A 340 15.22 -0.94 33.36
C ASN A 340 14.70 -0.58 31.97
N GLY A 341 14.47 -1.57 31.12
CA GLY A 341 14.00 -1.36 29.75
C GLY A 341 15.06 -0.79 28.82
N ASN A 342 16.34 -0.89 29.19
CA ASN A 342 17.41 -0.32 28.39
C ASN A 342 17.56 -1.04 27.04
N TYR A 343 17.73 -0.25 26.00
CA TYR A 343 17.84 -0.70 24.63
C TYR A 343 18.93 0.10 23.88
N ASP A 344 19.68 -0.58 23.04
CA ASP A 344 20.66 0.01 22.12
C ASP A 344 19.93 0.30 20.80
N ARG A 345 19.42 1.52 20.65
CA ARG A 345 18.68 1.96 19.47
C ARG A 345 19.61 2.33 18.31
N SER A 346 20.82 2.82 18.63
CA SER A 346 21.81 3.22 17.62
C SER A 346 22.53 2.01 17.01
N GLY A 347 22.51 0.84 17.67
CA GLY A 347 23.21 -0.36 17.23
C GLY A 347 24.73 -0.32 17.46
N ASP A 348 25.22 0.59 18.31
CA ASP A 348 26.65 0.77 18.59
C ASP A 348 27.18 -0.11 19.74
N GLY A 349 26.31 -0.90 20.37
CA GLY A 349 26.62 -1.76 21.50
C GLY A 349 26.54 -1.07 22.88
N VAL A 350 26.09 0.19 22.93
CA VAL A 350 25.86 0.95 24.16
C VAL A 350 24.36 1.26 24.30
N PHE A 351 23.84 1.11 25.52
CA PHE A 351 22.44 1.49 25.76
C PHE A 351 22.29 3.01 25.69
N ASP A 352 21.37 3.44 24.82
CA ASP A 352 21.08 4.85 24.57
C ASP A 352 19.60 5.21 24.79
N SER A 353 18.76 4.24 25.14
CA SER A 353 17.32 4.44 25.30
C SER A 353 16.73 3.52 26.38
N SER A 354 15.50 3.86 26.83
CA SER A 354 14.72 3.04 27.77
C SER A 354 13.27 2.92 27.27
N TYR A 355 12.82 1.69 27.01
CA TYR A 355 11.52 1.38 26.41
C TYR A 355 10.51 0.99 27.47
N VAL A 356 9.68 1.95 27.91
CA VAL A 356 8.64 1.78 28.91
C VAL A 356 7.26 1.96 28.27
N TYR A 357 6.41 0.97 28.47
CA TYR A 357 5.00 0.98 28.00
C TYR A 357 4.06 1.65 28.99
N ARG A 358 4.19 1.34 30.28
CA ARG A 358 3.30 1.81 31.34
C ARG A 358 4.10 2.35 32.52
N ILE A 359 3.61 3.44 33.10
CA ILE A 359 4.13 4.02 34.34
C ILE A 359 2.95 4.24 35.28
N ASN A 360 3.04 3.76 36.51
CA ASN A 360 2.05 3.96 37.57
C ASN A 360 2.54 4.98 38.61
N GLY A 361 1.65 5.84 39.07
CA GLY A 361 1.89 6.68 40.23
C GLY A 361 1.86 5.86 41.53
N GLN A 362 2.45 6.43 42.60
CA GLN A 362 2.53 5.76 43.90
C GLN A 362 1.33 6.08 44.81
N ASN A 363 0.69 7.24 44.60
CA ASN A 363 -0.35 7.72 45.48
C ASN A 363 -1.73 7.36 44.95
N THR A 364 -2.65 6.98 45.86
CA THR A 364 -4.07 6.77 45.56
C THR A 364 -4.77 8.12 45.40
N LEU A 365 -5.44 8.31 44.30
CA LEU A 365 -6.17 9.53 43.92
C LEU A 365 -7.68 9.25 43.88
N GLU A 366 -8.48 10.24 44.21
CA GLU A 366 -9.92 10.19 44.02
C GLU A 366 -10.29 10.95 42.74
N PRO A 367 -11.13 10.38 41.84
CA PRO A 367 -11.46 10.99 40.54
C PRO A 367 -11.98 12.43 40.61
N ASN A 368 -12.77 12.73 41.65
CA ASN A 368 -13.41 14.03 41.85
C ASN A 368 -12.64 14.96 42.78
N ALA A 369 -11.49 14.53 43.31
CA ALA A 369 -10.64 15.39 44.16
C ALA A 369 -10.02 16.51 43.31
N GLN A 370 -9.93 17.69 43.87
CA GLN A 370 -9.23 18.83 43.30
C GLN A 370 -7.82 18.92 43.89
N PRO A 371 -6.77 18.65 43.09
CA PRO A 371 -5.38 18.71 43.59
C PRO A 371 -4.95 20.10 44.07
N GLY A 372 -5.58 21.16 43.53
CA GLY A 372 -5.26 22.52 43.88
C GLY A 372 -3.95 23.06 43.31
N PHE A 373 -3.36 22.38 42.36
CA PHE A 373 -2.12 22.78 41.68
C PHE A 373 -2.40 23.29 40.26
N GLU A 374 -1.50 24.11 39.75
CA GLU A 374 -1.48 24.54 38.37
C GLU A 374 -0.12 24.19 37.74
N GLY A 375 -0.11 23.94 36.44
CA GLY A 375 1.11 23.58 35.69
C GLY A 375 0.78 23.11 34.29
N THR A 376 1.81 22.58 33.63
CA THR A 376 1.68 22.01 32.31
C THR A 376 2.35 20.64 32.31
N ILE A 377 1.64 19.61 31.89
CA ILE A 377 2.17 18.30 31.61
C ILE A 377 2.59 18.28 30.15
N THR A 378 3.87 17.98 29.88
CA THR A 378 4.38 17.83 28.53
C THR A 378 4.57 16.34 28.24
N LEU A 379 3.95 15.87 27.16
CA LEU A 379 3.95 14.48 26.71
C LEU A 379 4.46 14.39 25.27
N SER A 380 4.92 13.21 24.85
CA SER A 380 5.21 12.97 23.45
C SER A 380 3.94 12.95 22.60
N GLY A 381 4.02 13.51 21.42
CA GLY A 381 3.02 13.41 20.37
C GLY A 381 3.66 12.96 19.07
N ALA A 382 2.85 12.73 18.06
CA ALA A 382 3.29 12.20 16.77
C ALA A 382 4.44 13.01 16.14
N ASP A 383 4.27 14.32 15.97
CA ASP A 383 5.26 15.21 15.33
C ASP A 383 6.03 16.07 16.32
N ARG A 384 5.49 16.28 17.52
CA ARG A 384 6.01 17.22 18.51
C ARG A 384 5.55 16.86 19.91
N GLN A 385 6.17 17.49 20.89
CA GLN A 385 5.67 17.43 22.27
C GLN A 385 4.30 18.14 22.37
N VAL A 386 3.40 17.56 23.16
CA VAL A 386 2.05 18.05 23.41
C VAL A 386 1.98 18.59 24.83
N GLU A 387 1.59 19.85 24.97
CA GLU A 387 1.41 20.51 26.24
C GLU A 387 -0.03 20.40 26.73
N VAL A 388 -0.21 19.90 27.94
CA VAL A 388 -1.50 19.71 28.60
C VAL A 388 -1.55 20.57 29.86
N PRO A 389 -2.10 21.79 29.78
CA PRO A 389 -2.22 22.66 30.96
C PRO A 389 -3.26 22.12 31.93
N TYR A 390 -3.03 22.30 33.22
CA TYR A 390 -4.01 22.02 34.28
C TYR A 390 -4.04 23.17 35.31
N TYR A 391 -5.19 23.34 35.95
CA TYR A 391 -5.51 24.47 36.78
C TYR A 391 -5.92 24.05 38.18
N THR A 392 -5.83 24.97 39.14
CA THR A 392 -6.18 24.74 40.54
C THR A 392 -7.62 24.29 40.80
N THR A 393 -8.52 24.55 39.84
CA THR A 393 -9.95 24.14 39.87
C THR A 393 -10.23 22.79 39.27
N ASP A 394 -9.27 22.20 38.56
CA ASP A 394 -9.47 20.94 37.88
C ASP A 394 -9.54 19.76 38.87
N THR A 395 -10.42 18.83 38.61
CA THR A 395 -10.41 17.53 39.26
C THR A 395 -9.39 16.59 38.63
N VAL A 396 -9.03 15.50 39.32
CA VAL A 396 -8.17 14.46 38.78
C VAL A 396 -8.72 13.96 37.44
N ASN A 397 -10.05 13.75 37.35
CA ASN A 397 -10.70 13.28 36.14
C ASN A 397 -10.65 14.29 34.99
N ASP A 398 -10.72 15.61 35.28
CA ASP A 398 -10.58 16.65 34.27
C ASP A 398 -9.18 16.63 33.65
N ILE A 399 -8.14 16.47 34.47
CA ILE A 399 -6.75 16.37 34.00
C ILE A 399 -6.56 15.12 33.14
N ILE A 400 -7.04 13.95 33.59
CA ILE A 400 -6.99 12.70 32.83
C ILE A 400 -7.70 12.84 31.49
N THR A 401 -8.91 13.41 31.50
CA THR A 401 -9.69 13.63 30.27
C THR A 401 -8.96 14.56 29.31
N ARG A 402 -8.30 15.59 29.82
CA ARG A 402 -7.53 16.54 29.00
C ARG A 402 -6.28 15.87 28.40
N ILE A 403 -5.58 15.01 29.16
CA ILE A 403 -4.49 14.19 28.63
C ILE A 403 -5.01 13.32 27.47
N ASN A 404 -6.10 12.59 27.69
CA ASN A 404 -6.64 11.65 26.69
C ASN A 404 -7.17 12.34 25.42
N ASN A 405 -7.56 13.61 25.50
CA ASN A 405 -8.05 14.40 24.38
C ASN A 405 -6.97 15.31 23.75
N SER A 406 -5.74 15.25 24.23
CA SER A 406 -4.66 16.16 23.82
C SER A 406 -4.03 15.81 22.47
N GLY A 407 -4.20 14.58 21.98
CA GLY A 407 -3.47 14.03 20.83
C GLY A 407 -2.06 13.55 21.20
N ALA A 408 -1.75 13.40 22.49
CA ALA A 408 -0.51 12.78 22.93
C ALA A 408 -0.51 11.26 22.63
N GLU A 409 0.67 10.70 22.47
CA GLU A 409 0.88 9.24 22.32
C GLU A 409 0.83 8.52 23.68
N VAL A 410 0.26 9.14 24.67
CA VAL A 410 0.11 8.63 26.02
C VAL A 410 -1.34 8.77 26.46
N VAL A 411 -1.87 7.73 27.07
CA VAL A 411 -3.21 7.72 27.65
C VAL A 411 -3.11 7.55 29.17
N ALA A 412 -3.90 8.34 29.88
CA ALA A 412 -3.99 8.34 31.33
C ALA A 412 -5.28 7.69 31.81
N ARG A 413 -5.21 6.91 32.91
CA ARG A 413 -6.37 6.41 33.63
C ARG A 413 -6.04 6.24 35.13
N LEU A 414 -7.06 6.12 35.95
CA LEU A 414 -6.89 5.55 37.28
C LEU A 414 -7.01 4.04 37.21
N ASN A 415 -6.03 3.32 37.80
CA ASN A 415 -6.12 1.90 37.99
C ASN A 415 -7.11 1.55 39.11
N ARG A 416 -7.29 0.25 39.40
CA ARG A 416 -8.20 -0.22 40.44
C ARG A 416 -7.90 0.36 41.83
N ASP A 417 -6.64 0.55 42.14
CA ASP A 417 -6.18 1.06 43.44
C ASP A 417 -6.24 2.59 43.51
N GLY A 418 -6.82 3.24 42.52
CA GLY A 418 -6.93 4.70 42.41
C GLY A 418 -5.61 5.38 42.03
N LYS A 419 -4.58 4.66 41.66
CA LYS A 419 -3.32 5.24 41.19
C LYS A 419 -3.42 5.67 39.75
N ILE A 420 -2.81 6.79 39.37
CA ILE A 420 -2.72 7.19 37.97
C ILE A 420 -1.81 6.23 37.20
N SER A 421 -2.23 5.81 36.04
CA SER A 421 -1.48 4.97 35.09
C SER A 421 -1.37 5.67 33.75
N LEU A 422 -0.16 5.91 33.28
CA LEU A 422 0.13 6.38 31.93
C LEU A 422 0.54 5.20 31.08
N LYS A 423 -0.01 5.07 29.86
CA LYS A 423 0.33 4.01 28.91
C LYS A 423 0.68 4.61 27.56
N GLY A 424 1.74 4.08 26.95
CA GLY A 424 2.07 4.40 25.56
C GLY A 424 1.02 3.83 24.60
N THR A 425 0.70 4.57 23.55
CA THR A 425 -0.15 4.13 22.45
C THR A 425 0.70 3.77 21.24
N THR A 426 0.08 3.16 20.25
CA THR A 426 0.71 3.01 18.92
C THR A 426 1.03 4.37 18.35
N ALA A 427 2.22 4.52 17.76
CA ALA A 427 2.58 5.72 17.02
C ALA A 427 1.69 5.83 15.76
N GLU A 428 1.14 7.03 15.52
CA GLU A 428 0.45 7.29 14.26
C GLU A 428 1.45 7.40 13.10
N LEU A 429 1.02 6.99 11.90
CA LEU A 429 1.81 7.17 10.69
C LEU A 429 1.82 8.65 10.31
N ILE A 430 3.01 9.26 10.30
CA ILE A 430 3.19 10.64 9.85
C ILE A 430 3.76 10.59 8.44
N ASN A 431 3.04 11.20 7.48
CA ASN A 431 3.44 11.22 6.06
C ASN A 431 3.74 9.83 5.47
N GLY A 432 3.08 8.77 5.99
CA GLY A 432 3.29 7.39 5.57
C GLY A 432 4.54 6.74 6.13
N GLN A 433 5.27 7.41 7.04
CA GLN A 433 6.41 6.83 7.74
C GLN A 433 6.06 6.52 9.19
N ARG A 434 6.44 5.33 9.66
CA ARG A 434 6.32 4.95 11.05
C ARG A 434 7.28 5.73 11.93
N VAL A 435 6.78 6.22 13.03
CA VAL A 435 7.62 6.68 14.13
C VAL A 435 7.80 5.52 15.10
N ASN A 436 8.89 4.78 15.00
CA ASN A 436 9.24 3.69 15.92
C ASN A 436 9.92 4.22 17.19
N PRO A 437 9.78 3.52 18.33
CA PRO A 437 9.06 2.27 18.54
C PRO A 437 7.59 2.49 18.95
N ASP A 438 6.75 1.49 18.65
CA ASP A 438 5.36 1.43 19.10
C ASP A 438 5.27 1.19 20.61
N PHE A 439 4.18 1.65 21.23
CA PHE A 439 3.87 1.44 22.65
C PHE A 439 4.88 1.99 23.65
N VAL A 440 5.79 2.85 23.27
CA VAL A 440 6.78 3.46 24.16
C VAL A 440 6.32 4.84 24.60
N ILE A 441 6.33 5.07 25.92
CA ILE A 441 6.23 6.42 26.47
C ILE A 441 7.55 7.14 26.19
N ARG A 442 7.53 8.13 25.28
CA ARG A 442 8.77 8.81 24.85
C ARG A 442 9.15 9.97 25.74
N HIS A 443 8.18 10.71 26.27
CA HIS A 443 8.44 11.85 27.13
C HIS A 443 7.30 12.09 28.12
N VAL A 444 7.66 12.37 29.39
CA VAL A 444 6.73 12.82 30.44
C VAL A 444 7.43 13.86 31.30
N GLU A 445 6.90 15.08 31.31
CA GLU A 445 7.37 16.19 32.14
C GLU A 445 6.15 16.85 32.81
N ASP A 446 6.34 17.39 34.03
CA ASP A 446 5.33 18.18 34.72
C ASP A 446 6.00 19.42 35.33
N THR A 447 5.65 20.61 34.84
CA THR A 447 6.17 21.87 35.38
C THR A 447 5.61 22.23 36.76
N GLY A 448 4.44 21.64 37.11
CA GLY A 448 3.80 21.79 38.41
C GLY A 448 4.07 20.61 39.34
N HIS A 449 3.10 20.24 40.16
CA HIS A 449 3.24 19.21 41.19
C HIS A 449 2.22 18.07 41.08
N PHE A 450 1.48 17.99 39.97
CA PHE A 450 0.46 16.95 39.84
C PHE A 450 1.09 15.57 39.66
N LEU A 451 1.98 15.38 38.67
CA LEU A 451 2.64 14.07 38.45
C LEU A 451 3.75 13.82 39.46
N ALA A 452 4.55 14.82 39.78
CA ALA A 452 5.71 14.64 40.68
C ALA A 452 5.29 14.51 42.17
N GLY A 453 4.39 15.36 42.62
CA GLY A 453 3.99 15.40 44.05
C GLY A 453 2.73 14.60 44.34
N TYR A 454 1.60 15.06 43.75
CA TYR A 454 0.27 14.57 44.10
C TYR A 454 0.03 13.12 43.66
N ALA A 455 0.35 12.80 42.42
CA ALA A 455 0.23 11.45 41.89
C ALA A 455 1.42 10.54 42.22
N GLY A 456 2.59 11.14 42.51
CA GLY A 456 3.80 10.38 42.85
C GLY A 456 4.34 9.52 41.69
N LEU A 457 4.29 10.05 40.46
CA LEU A 457 4.77 9.34 39.27
C LEU A 457 6.22 9.72 38.94
N LEU A 458 6.57 11.00 39.02
CA LEU A 458 7.91 11.52 38.80
C LEU A 458 8.61 11.85 40.13
N ASN A 459 9.92 11.76 40.16
CA ASN A 459 10.70 12.12 41.33
C ASN A 459 10.75 13.63 41.58
N GLN A 460 10.78 14.43 40.51
CA GLN A 460 10.88 15.90 40.56
C GLN A 460 10.01 16.52 39.47
N SER A 461 9.61 17.80 39.68
CA SER A 461 8.94 18.62 38.68
C SER A 461 9.96 19.30 37.76
N GLY A 462 9.48 19.67 36.56
CA GLY A 462 10.25 20.37 35.53
C GLY A 462 11.19 19.47 34.73
N ALA A 463 11.96 20.08 33.84
CA ALA A 463 12.78 19.38 32.86
C ALA A 463 13.84 18.44 33.46
N GLU A 464 14.37 18.77 34.65
CA GLU A 464 15.37 17.91 35.36
C GLU A 464 14.73 16.60 35.86
N GLY A 465 13.43 16.62 36.19
CA GLY A 465 12.68 15.44 36.62
C GLY A 465 11.98 14.70 35.51
N ALA A 466 12.06 15.16 34.29
CA ALA A 466 11.38 14.57 33.16
C ALA A 466 11.87 13.13 32.86
N TYR A 467 10.92 12.25 32.57
CA TYR A 467 11.21 10.97 31.92
C TYR A 467 11.42 11.22 30.43
N ASP A 468 12.55 10.78 29.89
CA ASP A 468 12.86 10.85 28.47
C ASP A 468 13.44 9.51 27.99
N TRP A 469 12.73 8.87 27.07
CA TRP A 469 13.11 7.54 26.54
C TRP A 469 14.47 7.53 25.82
N GLY A 470 14.92 8.68 25.29
CA GLY A 470 16.20 8.85 24.61
C GLY A 470 17.41 8.81 25.56
N ARG A 471 17.27 8.28 26.78
CA ARG A 471 18.33 8.10 27.75
C ARG A 471 18.35 6.68 28.30
N ALA A 472 19.52 6.10 28.43
CA ALA A 472 19.67 4.89 29.23
C ALA A 472 19.27 5.17 30.69
N ASP A 473 18.70 4.17 31.36
CA ASP A 473 18.21 4.30 32.73
C ASP A 473 17.22 5.45 32.98
N ALA A 474 16.42 5.85 31.94
CA ALA A 474 15.40 6.89 32.05
C ALA A 474 14.41 6.62 33.20
N VAL A 475 14.20 5.35 33.56
CA VAL A 475 13.35 4.93 34.69
C VAL A 475 13.80 5.50 36.04
N THR A 476 15.02 5.97 36.17
CA THR A 476 15.51 6.65 37.41
C THR A 476 14.79 7.98 37.65
N SER A 477 14.12 8.58 36.65
CA SER A 477 13.27 9.74 36.82
C SER A 477 11.90 9.39 37.43
N LEU A 478 11.53 8.11 37.41
CA LEU A 478 10.25 7.62 37.92
C LEU A 478 10.33 7.39 39.44
N ARG A 479 9.19 7.60 40.10
CA ARG A 479 9.01 7.30 41.50
C ARG A 479 8.38 5.91 41.66
N GLY A 480 9.08 5.02 42.32
CA GLY A 480 8.62 3.64 42.46
C GLY A 480 9.70 2.65 42.09
N ASP A 481 9.35 1.38 42.04
CA ASP A 481 10.25 0.29 41.71
C ASP A 481 9.84 -0.42 40.39
N THR A 482 10.51 -1.51 40.06
CA THR A 482 10.28 -2.29 38.85
C THR A 482 8.87 -2.88 38.72
N THR A 483 8.05 -2.83 39.77
CA THR A 483 6.63 -3.28 39.72
C THR A 483 5.68 -2.17 39.27
N ASP A 484 6.12 -0.91 39.31
CA ASP A 484 5.30 0.25 39.00
C ASP A 484 5.35 0.65 37.52
N TYR A 485 6.23 0.06 36.73
CA TYR A 485 6.26 0.24 35.28
C TYR A 485 6.32 -1.09 34.54
N ALA A 486 5.86 -1.09 33.28
CA ALA A 486 5.95 -2.23 32.38
C ALA A 486 6.74 -1.82 31.14
N LEU A 487 7.53 -2.77 30.60
CA LEU A 487 8.39 -2.53 29.45
C LEU A 487 7.60 -2.69 28.16
N ALA A 488 8.00 -1.93 27.12
CA ALA A 488 7.41 -2.03 25.80
C ALA A 488 8.03 -3.20 25.02
N PRO A 489 7.22 -3.88 24.17
CA PRO A 489 7.72 -4.93 23.30
C PRO A 489 8.52 -4.33 22.13
N ILE A 490 9.57 -5.05 21.68
CA ILE A 490 10.33 -4.72 20.48
C ILE A 490 9.68 -5.34 19.22
N ALA A 491 8.96 -6.46 19.42
CA ALA A 491 8.26 -7.17 18.36
C ALA A 491 6.73 -7.19 18.63
N HIS A 492 5.96 -7.49 17.59
CA HIS A 492 4.50 -7.55 17.65
C HIS A 492 4.00 -8.49 18.76
N PRO A 493 3.34 -7.98 19.81
CA PRO A 493 2.90 -8.79 20.94
C PRO A 493 1.88 -9.87 20.56
N SER A 494 1.04 -9.62 19.56
CA SER A 494 0.07 -10.60 19.06
C SER A 494 0.70 -11.87 18.48
N GLY A 495 1.95 -11.80 18.04
CA GLY A 495 2.67 -12.95 17.48
C GLY A 495 3.28 -13.89 18.55
N TRP A 496 3.59 -13.40 19.75
CA TRP A 496 4.34 -14.18 20.75
C TRP A 496 3.62 -14.40 22.07
N ILE A 497 2.58 -13.62 22.39
CA ILE A 497 1.86 -13.76 23.67
C ILE A 497 1.54 -15.23 24.01
N GLU A 498 1.70 -15.61 25.26
CA GLU A 498 1.38 -16.95 25.74
C GLU A 498 0.86 -16.94 27.20
N VAL A 499 0.15 -18.00 27.58
CA VAL A 499 -0.19 -18.22 28.99
C VAL A 499 1.08 -18.53 29.76
N ASN A 500 1.24 -17.92 30.94
CA ASN A 500 2.42 -18.09 31.77
C ASN A 500 2.69 -19.57 32.05
N PRO A 501 3.89 -20.09 31.73
CA PRO A 501 4.27 -21.47 31.98
C PRO A 501 4.13 -21.92 33.44
N ALA A 502 4.18 -21.00 34.41
CA ALA A 502 3.96 -21.30 35.83
C ALA A 502 2.55 -21.77 36.11
N LEU A 503 1.54 -21.24 35.39
CA LEU A 503 0.13 -21.65 35.49
C LEU A 503 -0.12 -22.98 34.79
N LEU A 504 0.59 -23.25 33.71
CA LEU A 504 0.49 -24.53 33.01
C LEU A 504 1.06 -25.70 33.83
N ARG A 505 2.10 -25.43 34.63
CA ARG A 505 2.70 -26.43 35.52
C ARG A 505 1.86 -26.71 36.75
N ASP A 506 1.29 -25.65 37.34
CA ASP A 506 0.47 -25.74 38.54
C ASP A 506 -0.75 -24.79 38.43
N PRO A 507 -1.94 -25.31 38.08
CA PRO A 507 -3.16 -24.52 37.99
C PRO A 507 -3.55 -23.82 39.28
N THR A 508 -3.07 -24.26 40.43
CA THR A 508 -3.37 -23.63 41.73
C THR A 508 -2.75 -22.23 41.86
N ASN A 509 -1.79 -21.87 40.95
CA ASN A 509 -1.24 -20.52 40.83
C ASN A 509 -2.24 -19.53 40.21
N VAL A 510 -3.36 -19.99 39.58
CA VAL A 510 -4.36 -19.06 39.05
C VAL A 510 -5.01 -18.34 40.23
N ALA A 511 -4.86 -17.03 40.24
CA ALA A 511 -5.34 -16.19 41.34
C ALA A 511 -6.84 -15.89 41.17
N ALA A 512 -7.63 -16.20 42.18
CA ALA A 512 -9.08 -16.00 42.17
C ALA A 512 -9.56 -14.93 43.16
N GLY A 513 -8.87 -14.73 44.28
CA GLY A 513 -9.29 -13.83 45.36
C GLY A 513 -8.22 -12.82 45.76
N PHE A 514 -8.66 -11.68 46.28
CA PHE A 514 -7.76 -10.70 46.88
C PHE A 514 -7.49 -11.05 48.35
N GLY A 515 -6.28 -10.82 48.78
CA GLY A 515 -5.93 -10.96 50.20
C GLY A 515 -6.45 -9.79 51.03
N GLU A 516 -6.73 -10.04 52.29
CA GLU A 516 -7.11 -9.00 53.24
C GLU A 516 -5.96 -8.75 54.23
N ASN A 517 -5.58 -7.49 54.42
CA ASN A 517 -4.58 -7.08 55.42
C ASN A 517 -3.22 -7.85 55.30
N GLY A 518 -2.78 -8.13 54.07
CA GLY A 518 -1.53 -8.87 53.80
C GLY A 518 -1.64 -10.39 54.04
N ARG A 519 -2.85 -10.93 54.27
CA ARG A 519 -3.10 -12.36 54.41
C ARG A 519 -3.59 -12.96 53.11
N VAL A 520 -3.27 -14.21 52.87
CA VAL A 520 -3.77 -15.01 51.74
C VAL A 520 -5.30 -14.97 51.68
N ALA A 521 -5.83 -14.86 50.47
CA ALA A 521 -7.30 -14.91 50.25
C ALA A 521 -7.94 -16.16 50.87
N ASN A 522 -9.12 -16.01 51.44
CA ASN A 522 -9.87 -17.15 51.95
C ASN A 522 -10.20 -18.11 50.79
N PRO A 523 -10.15 -19.44 51.04
CA PRO A 523 -10.66 -20.41 50.07
C PRO A 523 -12.10 -20.08 49.69
N GLY A 524 -12.40 -19.95 48.42
CA GLY A 524 -13.73 -19.55 47.94
C GLY A 524 -13.88 -18.05 47.64
N ASN A 525 -12.88 -17.20 47.96
CA ASN A 525 -12.88 -15.81 47.51
C ASN A 525 -12.62 -15.75 46.01
N GLY A 526 -13.64 -15.28 45.23
CA GLY A 526 -13.61 -15.13 43.78
C GLY A 526 -13.59 -13.68 43.30
N GLU A 527 -13.30 -12.71 44.18
CA GLU A 527 -13.37 -11.28 43.83
C GLU A 527 -12.40 -10.87 42.72
N ALA A 528 -11.19 -11.44 42.68
CA ALA A 528 -10.22 -11.16 41.64
C ALA A 528 -10.66 -11.76 40.29
N ALA A 529 -11.22 -12.96 40.32
CA ALA A 529 -11.78 -13.59 39.12
C ALA A 529 -12.98 -12.79 38.60
N ALA A 530 -13.88 -12.30 39.45
CA ALA A 530 -14.99 -11.42 39.08
C ALA A 530 -14.48 -10.07 38.53
N ALA A 531 -13.41 -9.51 39.10
CA ALA A 531 -12.80 -8.29 38.61
C ALA A 531 -12.21 -8.45 37.19
N ILE A 532 -11.56 -9.59 36.92
CA ILE A 532 -11.07 -9.90 35.57
C ILE A 532 -12.25 -10.08 34.61
N ALA A 533 -13.29 -10.84 34.97
CA ALA A 533 -14.47 -10.99 34.13
C ALA A 533 -15.16 -9.66 33.82
N SER A 534 -15.16 -8.70 34.75
CA SER A 534 -15.78 -7.37 34.58
C SER A 534 -15.09 -6.50 33.54
N ILE A 535 -13.80 -6.77 33.17
CA ILE A 535 -13.07 -6.04 32.15
C ILE A 535 -13.83 -6.06 30.81
N ARG A 536 -14.54 -7.14 30.52
CA ARG A 536 -15.36 -7.29 29.31
C ARG A 536 -16.25 -6.08 29.03
N ASN A 537 -16.89 -5.54 30.06
CA ASN A 537 -17.89 -4.48 29.93
C ASN A 537 -17.34 -3.07 30.19
N ASN A 538 -16.05 -2.96 30.51
CA ASN A 538 -15.43 -1.70 30.84
C ASN A 538 -14.83 -1.05 29.58
N PRO A 539 -14.99 0.28 29.38
CA PRO A 539 -14.37 1.01 28.29
C PRO A 539 -12.87 1.22 28.60
N VAL A 540 -12.07 0.20 28.35
CA VAL A 540 -10.65 0.14 28.75
C VAL A 540 -9.67 0.31 27.61
N MET A 541 -10.16 0.36 26.37
CA MET A 541 -9.28 0.51 25.21
C MET A 541 -8.61 1.88 25.17
N VAL A 542 -7.33 1.88 24.91
CA VAL A 542 -6.47 3.05 24.85
C VAL A 542 -6.94 3.99 23.73
N GLY A 543 -7.06 5.28 24.03
CA GLY A 543 -7.42 6.33 23.07
C GLY A 543 -8.90 6.41 22.70
N ARG A 544 -9.75 5.49 23.20
CA ARG A 544 -11.21 5.52 23.00
C ARG A 544 -11.93 4.98 24.23
N PHE A 545 -13.08 5.57 24.54
CA PHE A 545 -14.00 5.02 25.53
C PHE A 545 -14.76 3.82 24.91
N ALA A 546 -14.04 2.76 24.56
CA ALA A 546 -14.57 1.56 23.92
C ALA A 546 -14.24 0.31 24.74
N THR A 547 -15.12 -0.68 24.71
CA THR A 547 -14.81 -2.02 25.19
C THR A 547 -13.92 -2.74 24.18
N PHE A 548 -13.32 -3.87 24.57
CA PHE A 548 -12.59 -4.74 23.63
C PHE A 548 -13.46 -5.17 22.45
N ASP A 549 -14.71 -5.50 22.74
CA ASP A 549 -15.69 -5.94 21.75
C ASP A 549 -16.03 -4.86 20.72
N ASP A 550 -16.32 -3.64 21.19
CA ASP A 550 -16.58 -2.49 20.30
C ASP A 550 -15.36 -2.14 19.43
N TYR A 551 -14.17 -2.23 20.02
CA TYR A 551 -12.93 -1.90 19.28
C TYR A 551 -12.68 -2.88 18.14
N PHE A 552 -12.85 -4.20 18.42
CA PHE A 552 -12.70 -5.25 17.40
C PHE A 552 -13.81 -5.17 16.34
N ALA A 553 -15.05 -4.93 16.75
CA ALA A 553 -16.18 -4.76 15.83
C ALA A 553 -15.98 -3.54 14.89
N ASN A 554 -15.42 -2.46 15.40
CA ASN A 554 -15.08 -1.28 14.58
C ASN A 554 -14.01 -1.58 13.54
N SER A 555 -12.98 -2.39 13.86
CA SER A 555 -11.96 -2.82 12.89
C SER A 555 -12.58 -3.65 11.77
N VAL A 556 -13.39 -4.67 12.12
CA VAL A 556 -14.13 -5.46 11.13
C VAL A 556 -15.02 -4.59 10.24
N GLY A 557 -15.74 -3.64 10.84
CA GLY A 557 -16.60 -2.70 10.10
C GLY A 557 -15.81 -1.82 9.13
N LYS A 558 -14.64 -1.34 9.53
CA LYS A 558 -13.74 -0.56 8.68
C LYS A 558 -13.26 -1.36 7.46
N ILE A 559 -12.85 -2.60 7.66
CA ILE A 559 -12.39 -3.48 6.58
C ILE A 559 -13.52 -3.76 5.59
N ALA A 560 -14.73 -4.07 6.09
CA ALA A 560 -15.89 -4.28 5.22
C ALA A 560 -16.24 -3.04 4.37
N LEU A 561 -16.14 -1.83 4.94
CA LEU A 561 -16.32 -0.59 4.19
C LEU A 561 -15.22 -0.40 3.13
N MET A 562 -13.98 -0.74 3.44
CA MET A 562 -12.87 -0.70 2.49
C MET A 562 -13.09 -1.70 1.34
N GLY A 563 -13.65 -2.89 1.62
CA GLY A 563 -14.02 -3.88 0.61
C GLY A 563 -15.09 -3.34 -0.34
N GLU A 564 -16.18 -2.81 0.21
CA GLU A 564 -17.27 -2.21 -0.57
C GLU A 564 -16.79 -1.02 -1.42
N GLU A 565 -15.91 -0.18 -0.88
CA GLU A 565 -15.31 0.93 -1.61
C GLU A 565 -14.46 0.44 -2.78
N SER A 566 -13.58 -0.55 -2.53
CA SER A 566 -12.66 -1.10 -3.53
C SER A 566 -13.42 -1.78 -4.66
N GLU A 567 -14.45 -2.58 -4.35
CA GLU A 567 -15.30 -3.25 -5.34
C GLU A 567 -16.04 -2.24 -6.23
N ARG A 568 -16.65 -1.20 -5.63
CA ARG A 568 -17.35 -0.15 -6.39
C ARG A 568 -16.41 0.66 -7.27
N ALA A 569 -15.24 1.03 -6.73
CA ALA A 569 -14.24 1.77 -7.48
C ALA A 569 -13.73 0.94 -8.67
N LEU A 570 -13.35 -0.32 -8.45
CA LEU A 570 -12.90 -1.23 -9.51
C LEU A 570 -13.97 -1.42 -10.59
N ALA A 571 -15.23 -1.61 -10.21
CA ALA A 571 -16.32 -1.74 -11.18
C ALA A 571 -16.46 -0.48 -12.06
N THR A 572 -16.33 0.70 -11.46
CA THR A 572 -16.36 1.98 -12.17
C THR A 572 -15.19 2.13 -13.13
N GLU A 573 -13.97 1.84 -12.66
CA GLU A 573 -12.75 1.93 -13.47
C GLU A 573 -12.77 0.96 -14.64
N ASN A 574 -13.21 -0.28 -14.41
CA ASN A 574 -13.39 -1.29 -15.46
C ASN A 574 -14.38 -0.83 -16.54
N GLN A 575 -15.48 -0.16 -16.15
CA GLN A 575 -16.46 0.35 -17.10
C GLN A 575 -15.88 1.50 -17.93
N ILE A 576 -15.15 2.42 -17.31
CA ILE A 576 -14.47 3.53 -18.00
C ILE A 576 -13.42 2.98 -18.97
N MET A 577 -12.58 2.05 -18.52
CA MET A 577 -11.54 1.45 -19.36
C MET A 577 -12.12 0.65 -20.51
N LYS A 578 -13.20 -0.08 -20.28
CA LYS A 578 -13.92 -0.76 -21.37
C LYS A 578 -14.39 0.24 -22.43
N TYR A 579 -15.03 1.33 -22.02
CA TYR A 579 -15.48 2.38 -22.94
C TYR A 579 -14.32 2.98 -23.74
N LEU A 580 -13.18 3.29 -23.09
CA LEU A 580 -12.01 3.86 -23.76
C LEU A 580 -11.36 2.86 -24.72
N ARG A 581 -11.27 1.57 -24.33
CA ARG A 581 -10.76 0.51 -25.21
C ARG A 581 -11.68 0.26 -26.41
N ASP A 582 -12.98 0.25 -26.22
CA ASP A 582 -13.98 0.13 -27.30
C ASP A 582 -13.89 1.33 -28.25
N TRP A 583 -13.71 2.54 -27.70
CA TRP A 583 -13.49 3.75 -28.51
C TRP A 583 -12.17 3.65 -29.30
N ARG A 584 -11.06 3.25 -28.68
CA ARG A 584 -9.79 3.00 -29.40
C ARG A 584 -9.98 1.98 -30.51
N GLN A 585 -10.70 0.89 -30.25
CA GLN A 585 -10.97 -0.14 -31.24
C GLN A 585 -11.79 0.40 -32.42
N SER A 586 -12.73 1.31 -32.19
CA SER A 586 -13.52 1.93 -33.26
C SER A 586 -12.69 2.83 -34.18
N ILE A 587 -11.61 3.44 -33.68
CA ILE A 587 -10.71 4.31 -34.46
C ILE A 587 -9.58 3.50 -35.11
N SER A 588 -8.87 2.72 -34.29
CA SER A 588 -7.61 2.07 -34.66
C SER A 588 -7.75 0.60 -35.02
N GLY A 589 -8.92 0.01 -34.77
CA GLY A 589 -9.18 -1.39 -35.02
C GLY A 589 -9.36 -1.73 -36.51
N VAL A 590 -9.08 -2.96 -36.86
CA VAL A 590 -9.29 -3.48 -38.22
C VAL A 590 -10.72 -4.00 -38.34
N ASN A 591 -11.48 -3.42 -39.28
CA ASN A 591 -12.79 -3.94 -39.67
C ASN A 591 -12.64 -4.79 -40.92
N MET A 592 -12.99 -6.11 -40.84
CA MET A 592 -12.82 -7.06 -41.92
C MET A 592 -13.59 -6.61 -43.20
N ASP A 593 -14.83 -6.14 -43.05
CA ASP A 593 -15.67 -5.77 -44.19
C ASP A 593 -15.11 -4.55 -44.91
N GLU A 594 -14.60 -3.57 -44.16
CA GLU A 594 -13.96 -2.39 -44.76
C GLU A 594 -12.66 -2.76 -45.47
N GLU A 595 -11.84 -3.64 -44.87
CA GLU A 595 -10.58 -4.07 -45.49
C GLU A 595 -10.83 -4.92 -46.75
N LEU A 596 -11.84 -5.80 -46.76
CA LEU A 596 -12.24 -6.52 -47.95
C LEU A 596 -12.75 -5.59 -49.06
N ALA A 597 -13.55 -4.57 -48.73
CA ALA A 597 -13.98 -3.56 -49.68
C ALA A 597 -12.79 -2.76 -50.24
N ASN A 598 -11.83 -2.39 -49.38
CA ASN A 598 -10.59 -1.71 -49.79
C ASN A 598 -9.74 -2.61 -50.70
N MET A 599 -9.61 -3.90 -50.36
CA MET A 599 -8.89 -4.86 -51.18
C MET A 599 -9.45 -4.96 -52.58
N LEU A 600 -10.79 -5.09 -52.71
CA LEU A 600 -11.48 -5.10 -54.02
C LEU A 600 -11.24 -3.80 -54.79
N ARG A 601 -11.31 -2.65 -54.12
CA ARG A 601 -11.07 -1.34 -54.74
C ARG A 601 -9.63 -1.25 -55.26
N PHE A 602 -8.63 -1.68 -54.49
CA PHE A 602 -7.24 -1.68 -54.92
C PHE A 602 -6.95 -2.71 -55.99
N GLN A 603 -7.60 -3.87 -55.99
CA GLN A 603 -7.52 -4.86 -57.08
C GLN A 603 -8.08 -4.29 -58.40
N HIS A 604 -9.22 -3.58 -58.36
CA HIS A 604 -9.73 -2.88 -59.53
C HIS A 604 -8.77 -1.81 -60.04
N GLY A 605 -8.18 -1.02 -59.13
CA GLY A 605 -7.16 -0.02 -59.48
C GLY A 605 -5.92 -0.64 -60.12
N TYR A 606 -5.43 -1.73 -59.57
CA TYR A 606 -4.30 -2.53 -60.11
C TYR A 606 -4.62 -2.99 -61.54
N ASN A 607 -5.78 -3.63 -61.75
CA ASN A 607 -6.22 -4.12 -63.03
C ASN A 607 -6.41 -2.99 -64.07
N ALA A 608 -6.90 -1.85 -63.64
CA ALA A 608 -7.05 -0.66 -64.51
C ALA A 608 -5.67 -0.11 -64.95
N ALA A 609 -4.70 0.00 -64.00
CA ALA A 609 -3.36 0.43 -64.29
C ALA A 609 -2.61 -0.58 -65.22
N ALA A 610 -2.80 -1.89 -65.02
CA ALA A 610 -2.24 -2.91 -65.87
C ALA A 610 -2.81 -2.83 -67.31
N ARG A 611 -4.13 -2.64 -67.49
CA ARG A 611 -4.74 -2.43 -68.80
C ARG A 611 -4.28 -1.15 -69.45
N TYR A 612 -4.08 -0.07 -68.68
CA TYR A 612 -3.53 1.15 -69.20
C TYR A 612 -2.13 0.95 -69.80
N ILE A 613 -1.23 0.21 -69.11
CA ILE A 613 0.09 -0.17 -69.65
C ILE A 613 -0.07 -0.93 -70.96
N THR A 614 -0.95 -1.90 -71.04
CA THR A 614 -1.17 -2.71 -72.26
C THR A 614 -1.67 -1.82 -73.41
N THR A 615 -2.55 -0.87 -73.15
CA THR A 615 -3.07 0.08 -74.15
C THR A 615 -1.96 1.02 -74.64
N VAL A 616 -1.16 1.58 -73.73
CA VAL A 616 0.00 2.42 -74.09
C VAL A 616 1.03 1.65 -74.91
N ASN A 617 1.29 0.38 -74.51
CA ASN A 617 2.23 -0.47 -75.23
C ASN A 617 1.73 -0.79 -76.66
N SER A 618 0.43 -1.04 -76.84
CA SER A 618 -0.15 -1.22 -78.19
C SER A 618 -0.12 0.05 -79.06
N MET A 619 -0.28 1.24 -78.43
CA MET A 619 -0.08 2.51 -79.16
C MET A 619 1.37 2.73 -79.56
N LEU A 620 2.31 2.39 -78.70
CA LEU A 620 3.76 2.45 -78.98
C LEU A 620 4.14 1.45 -80.10
N ASP A 621 3.62 0.23 -80.09
CA ASP A 621 3.84 -0.76 -81.15
C ASP A 621 3.32 -0.23 -82.52
N THR A 622 2.15 0.35 -82.53
CA THR A 622 1.61 0.97 -83.74
C THR A 622 2.50 2.13 -84.24
N LEU A 623 3.01 2.98 -83.37
CA LEU A 623 3.84 4.12 -83.70
C LEU A 623 5.21 3.71 -84.19
N ILE A 624 5.85 2.71 -83.56
CA ILE A 624 7.21 2.25 -83.86
C ILE A 624 7.21 1.29 -85.05
N ASN A 625 6.33 0.31 -85.08
CA ASN A 625 6.41 -0.79 -86.03
C ASN A 625 5.46 -0.65 -87.25
N ARG A 626 4.42 0.21 -87.17
CA ARG A 626 3.42 0.37 -88.26
C ARG A 626 3.39 1.77 -88.90
N MET A 627 3.91 2.80 -88.21
CA MET A 627 3.96 4.18 -88.78
C MET A 627 5.40 4.64 -89.05
N GLY A 628 6.44 3.86 -88.72
CA GLY A 628 7.85 4.12 -88.92
C GLY A 628 8.46 3.56 -90.23
N VAL A 629 7.61 3.28 -91.25
CA VAL A 629 8.10 2.84 -92.58
C VAL A 629 7.82 3.94 -93.61
#